data_b7dc4b6ee5907121ca235c67984c2a9d
#
_entry.id   b7dc4b6ee5907121ca235c67984c2a9d
#
_cell.length_a   1.000
_cell.length_b   1.000
_cell.length_c   1.000
_cell.angle_alpha   90.00
_cell.angle_beta   90.00
_cell.angle_gamma   90.00
#
_symmetry.space_group_name_H-M   'P 1'
#
loop_
_entity.id
_entity.type
_entity.pdbx_description
1 polymer ?
#
loop_
_entity_poly.entity_id
_entity_poly.type
_entity_poly.pdbx_seq_one_letter_code
_entity_poly.pdbx_strand_id
1 'polypeptide(L)'
;MAKRDYYEVLGISKDASKDEIKKAYRKLSKKYHPDINKEEGADEKFKEISEAYEVLSDDNKRASYDQFGHDGPQGFGGQGFNGSDFGGFSGFGGGGFEDIFSSFFGGGRQRDPNAPQKGDDLQYTMTLTFEEAVFGTTKEISIRKDVTCETCHGDGAKPGTSKKTCSYCNGAGHVAVEQNTILGRVRTEQVCPKCNGSGQEFEEACPTCHGKGTENKTVKLEVKVPEGVHNEQQIRLAGEGSPGVNGGPAGDLYVVFRVKPSETFKRDGDDIYYKLNVSFPQAALGDEIKIPTLNNEVMLTIPAGTQTGKQFRLKEKGIKNVHGYGYGDLYVDIKVVTPTKLTDRQKELMKEFAQLNGEEINEQPSNFKDRAKRFFKGE
;
A
#
# COMPACT_ATOMS: atom_id res chain seq x y z
N MET A 1 -21.12 -15.91 34.40
CA MET A 1 -20.54 -15.40 35.66
C MET A 1 -20.82 -13.91 35.72
N ALA A 2 -21.18 -13.37 36.89
CA ALA A 2 -21.35 -11.91 37.03
C ALA A 2 -20.01 -11.22 36.79
N LYS A 3 -20.00 -10.15 35.97
CA LYS A 3 -18.80 -9.33 35.72
C LYS A 3 -18.39 -8.68 37.05
N ARG A 4 -17.09 -8.63 37.35
CA ARG A 4 -16.54 -7.97 38.52
C ARG A 4 -16.64 -6.45 38.40
N ASP A 5 -16.82 -5.76 39.54
CA ASP A 5 -16.82 -4.29 39.54
C ASP A 5 -15.48 -3.74 39.00
N TYR A 6 -15.53 -2.75 38.12
CA TYR A 6 -14.35 -2.17 37.48
C TYR A 6 -13.39 -1.51 38.49
N TYR A 7 -13.90 -0.97 39.60
CA TYR A 7 -13.07 -0.45 40.70
C TYR A 7 -12.32 -1.58 41.40
N GLU A 8 -12.97 -2.73 41.60
CA GLU A 8 -12.33 -3.93 42.19
C GLU A 8 -11.30 -4.53 41.24
N VAL A 9 -11.57 -4.54 39.92
CA VAL A 9 -10.63 -5.03 38.91
C VAL A 9 -9.34 -4.21 38.90
N LEU A 10 -9.42 -2.88 39.04
CA LEU A 10 -8.26 -2.00 39.16
C LEU A 10 -7.68 -1.92 40.58
N GLY A 11 -8.40 -2.44 41.61
CA GLY A 11 -7.98 -2.39 42.99
C GLY A 11 -7.93 -0.97 43.58
N ILE A 12 -8.91 -0.14 43.23
CA ILE A 12 -9.03 1.27 43.62
C ILE A 12 -10.40 1.52 44.29
N SER A 13 -10.53 2.62 45.02
CA SER A 13 -11.81 3.04 45.60
C SER A 13 -12.70 3.71 44.57
N LYS A 14 -14.03 3.77 44.83
CA LYS A 14 -14.98 4.48 43.93
C LYS A 14 -14.74 5.98 43.84
N ASP A 15 -14.05 6.56 44.81
CA ASP A 15 -13.69 7.99 44.86
C ASP A 15 -12.32 8.28 44.24
N ALA A 16 -11.67 7.28 43.63
CA ALA A 16 -10.33 7.44 43.06
C ALA A 16 -10.27 8.53 41.99
N SER A 17 -9.21 9.31 42.04
CA SER A 17 -8.90 10.34 41.04
C SER A 17 -8.45 9.73 39.71
N LYS A 18 -8.52 10.49 38.62
CA LYS A 18 -8.03 10.05 37.29
C LYS A 18 -6.57 9.61 37.32
N ASP A 19 -5.75 10.28 38.11
CA ASP A 19 -4.32 9.94 38.22
C ASP A 19 -4.11 8.61 38.94
N GLU A 20 -4.93 8.30 39.93
CA GLU A 20 -4.91 7.01 40.62
C GLU A 20 -5.39 5.88 39.74
N ILE A 21 -6.46 6.09 38.98
CA ILE A 21 -6.96 5.14 37.98
C ILE A 21 -5.85 4.82 36.95
N LYS A 22 -5.21 5.86 36.41
CA LYS A 22 -4.11 5.73 35.42
C LYS A 22 -2.88 5.02 36.00
N LYS A 23 -2.56 5.29 37.27
CA LYS A 23 -1.44 4.65 37.98
C LYS A 23 -1.72 3.18 38.27
N ALA A 24 -2.92 2.84 38.68
CA ALA A 24 -3.36 1.47 38.89
C ALA A 24 -3.33 0.66 37.60
N TYR A 25 -3.88 1.21 36.51
CA TYR A 25 -3.84 0.60 35.20
C TYR A 25 -2.41 0.31 34.74
N ARG A 26 -1.50 1.30 34.78
CA ARG A 26 -0.10 1.11 34.36
C ARG A 26 0.61 0.02 35.16
N LYS A 27 0.32 -0.09 36.44
CA LYS A 27 0.89 -1.13 37.33
C LYS A 27 0.38 -2.52 36.94
N LEU A 28 -0.93 -2.66 36.75
CA LEU A 28 -1.57 -3.94 36.44
C LEU A 28 -1.32 -4.39 35.01
N SER A 29 -1.37 -3.48 34.04
CA SER A 29 -1.10 -3.80 32.63
C SER A 29 0.33 -4.29 32.45
N LYS A 30 1.32 -3.70 33.16
CA LYS A 30 2.70 -4.20 33.13
C LYS A 30 2.84 -5.59 33.74
N LYS A 31 2.05 -5.89 34.79
CA LYS A 31 2.08 -7.18 35.50
C LYS A 31 1.46 -8.32 34.68
N TYR A 32 0.37 -8.02 33.93
CA TYR A 32 -0.41 -9.01 33.19
C TYR A 32 -0.24 -8.88 31.66
N HIS A 33 0.81 -8.16 31.22
CA HIS A 33 1.09 -8.02 29.78
C HIS A 33 1.39 -9.38 29.14
N PRO A 34 0.78 -9.73 27.99
CA PRO A 34 0.93 -11.04 27.36
C PRO A 34 2.38 -11.38 26.98
N ASP A 35 3.22 -10.36 26.68
CA ASP A 35 4.64 -10.58 26.36
C ASP A 35 5.50 -10.87 27.63
N ILE A 36 5.04 -10.44 28.81
CA ILE A 36 5.81 -10.56 30.06
C ILE A 36 5.29 -11.69 30.93
N ASN A 37 3.99 -11.89 30.97
CA ASN A 37 3.33 -12.89 31.83
C ASN A 37 2.64 -13.95 30.95
N LYS A 38 3.17 -15.18 30.98
CA LYS A 38 2.65 -16.34 30.24
C LYS A 38 1.82 -17.29 31.14
N GLU A 39 1.40 -16.85 32.33
CA GLU A 39 0.54 -17.64 33.18
C GLU A 39 -0.86 -17.80 32.59
N GLU A 40 -1.45 -18.98 32.80
CA GLU A 40 -2.81 -19.28 32.32
C GLU A 40 -3.83 -18.31 32.98
N GLY A 41 -4.61 -17.61 32.12
CA GLY A 41 -5.57 -16.58 32.55
C GLY A 41 -4.99 -15.17 32.69
N ALA A 42 -3.72 -14.91 32.35
CA ALA A 42 -3.15 -13.57 32.33
C ALA A 42 -3.80 -12.69 31.27
N ASP A 43 -4.11 -13.26 30.08
CA ASP A 43 -4.78 -12.58 28.99
C ASP A 43 -6.21 -12.13 29.36
N GLU A 44 -6.93 -12.95 30.08
CA GLU A 44 -8.28 -12.60 30.55
C GLU A 44 -8.23 -11.44 31.55
N LYS A 45 -7.29 -11.50 32.50
CA LYS A 45 -7.08 -10.42 33.46
C LYS A 45 -6.64 -9.13 32.78
N PHE A 46 -5.79 -9.21 31.79
CA PHE A 46 -5.36 -8.04 31.03
C PHE A 46 -6.53 -7.38 30.28
N LYS A 47 -7.43 -8.19 29.68
CA LYS A 47 -8.65 -7.69 29.03
C LYS A 47 -9.59 -7.01 30.02
N GLU A 48 -9.84 -7.63 31.19
CA GLU A 48 -10.66 -7.03 32.25
C GLU A 48 -10.09 -5.70 32.77
N ILE A 49 -8.75 -5.63 32.95
CA ILE A 49 -8.06 -4.41 33.39
C ILE A 49 -8.16 -3.31 32.35
N SER A 50 -8.06 -3.65 31.05
CA SER A 50 -8.15 -2.71 29.97
C SER A 50 -9.58 -2.17 29.80
N GLU A 51 -10.59 -3.04 29.90
CA GLU A 51 -12.01 -2.67 29.87
C GLU A 51 -12.34 -1.73 31.05
N ALA A 52 -11.90 -2.07 32.28
CA ALA A 52 -12.11 -1.25 33.46
C ALA A 52 -11.47 0.15 33.33
N TYR A 53 -10.24 0.23 32.82
CA TYR A 53 -9.57 1.52 32.58
C TYR A 53 -10.28 2.36 31.54
N GLU A 54 -10.73 1.77 30.46
CA GLU A 54 -11.44 2.49 29.40
C GLU A 54 -12.71 3.15 29.92
N VAL A 55 -13.48 2.46 30.76
CA VAL A 55 -14.71 3.00 31.30
C VAL A 55 -14.43 4.05 32.40
N LEU A 56 -13.48 3.80 33.28
CA LEU A 56 -13.23 4.68 34.44
C LEU A 56 -12.35 5.89 34.15
N SER A 57 -11.63 5.91 33.00
CA SER A 57 -10.76 7.03 32.61
C SER A 57 -11.52 8.21 32.00
N ASP A 58 -12.71 7.98 31.47
CA ASP A 58 -13.59 9.00 30.87
C ASP A 58 -14.71 9.38 31.84
N ASP A 59 -14.89 10.68 32.11
CA ASP A 59 -15.87 11.18 33.09
C ASP A 59 -17.29 10.78 32.74
N ASN A 60 -17.67 10.78 31.46
CA ASN A 60 -19.02 10.46 31.02
C ASN A 60 -19.30 8.95 31.14
N LYS A 61 -18.33 8.13 30.75
CA LYS A 61 -18.41 6.67 30.85
C LYS A 61 -18.45 6.25 32.32
N ARG A 62 -17.62 6.86 33.17
CA ARG A 62 -17.57 6.62 34.60
C ARG A 62 -18.90 6.98 35.25
N ALA A 63 -19.44 8.17 34.99
CA ALA A 63 -20.73 8.60 35.54
C ALA A 63 -21.87 7.67 35.10
N SER A 64 -21.86 7.20 33.86
CA SER A 64 -22.85 6.23 33.38
C SER A 64 -22.69 4.87 34.06
N TYR A 65 -21.44 4.39 34.23
CA TYR A 65 -21.16 3.15 34.96
C TYR A 65 -21.55 3.24 36.44
N ASP A 66 -21.29 4.37 37.10
CA ASP A 66 -21.65 4.61 38.52
C ASP A 66 -23.17 4.62 38.74
N GLN A 67 -23.95 5.03 37.73
CA GLN A 67 -25.42 5.05 37.79
C GLN A 67 -26.07 3.72 37.42
N PHE A 68 -25.58 3.04 36.45
CA PHE A 68 -26.25 1.90 35.80
C PHE A 68 -25.48 0.58 35.88
N GLY A 69 -24.25 0.58 36.41
CA GLY A 69 -23.40 -0.59 36.46
C GLY A 69 -23.05 -1.18 35.11
N HIS A 70 -22.86 -2.48 35.04
CA HIS A 70 -22.56 -3.22 33.82
C HIS A 70 -23.74 -3.34 32.85
N ASP A 71 -24.97 -3.13 33.32
CA ASP A 71 -26.19 -3.35 32.52
C ASP A 71 -26.57 -2.13 31.67
N GLY A 72 -25.90 -0.98 31.87
CA GLY A 72 -26.20 0.26 31.13
C GLY A 72 -27.61 0.83 31.39
N PRO A 73 -27.99 1.96 30.72
CA PRO A 73 -29.33 2.51 30.86
C PRO A 73 -30.38 1.55 30.27
N GLN A 74 -31.29 1.04 31.14
CA GLN A 74 -32.44 0.23 30.75
C GLN A 74 -33.35 1.03 29.81
N GLY A 75 -33.13 0.93 28.52
CA GLY A 75 -33.96 1.61 27.49
C GLY A 75 -33.69 1.11 26.08
N PHE A 76 -32.62 0.41 25.83
CA PHE A 76 -32.36 -0.20 24.53
C PHE A 76 -32.58 -1.71 24.59
N GLY A 77 -33.87 -2.05 24.47
CA GLY A 77 -34.39 -3.39 24.58
C GLY A 77 -33.76 -4.41 23.67
N GLY A 78 -33.37 -5.49 24.28
CA GLY A 78 -33.59 -6.83 23.80
C GLY A 78 -32.91 -7.24 22.51
N GLN A 79 -31.64 -7.57 22.57
CA GLN A 79 -31.13 -8.81 21.97
C GLN A 79 -29.74 -9.08 22.58
N GLY A 80 -29.68 -10.19 23.33
CA GLY A 80 -28.52 -10.57 24.12
C GLY A 80 -27.21 -10.55 23.33
N PHE A 81 -26.28 -9.76 23.81
CA PHE A 81 -24.87 -9.82 23.40
C PHE A 81 -24.30 -11.12 24.00
N ASN A 82 -24.40 -12.20 23.24
CA ASN A 82 -23.81 -13.47 23.60
C ASN A 82 -22.31 -13.36 23.38
N GLY A 83 -21.53 -13.44 24.45
CA GLY A 83 -20.08 -13.26 24.50
C GLY A 83 -19.22 -14.24 23.69
N SER A 84 -19.77 -14.94 22.70
CA SER A 84 -19.08 -15.91 21.84
C SER A 84 -18.61 -15.36 20.49
N ASP A 85 -18.97 -14.12 20.12
CA ASP A 85 -18.57 -13.56 18.83
C ASP A 85 -17.34 -12.63 18.91
N PHE A 86 -16.75 -12.49 20.10
CA PHE A 86 -15.55 -11.66 20.36
C PHE A 86 -14.22 -12.42 20.14
N GLY A 87 -14.28 -13.66 19.68
CA GLY A 87 -13.12 -14.54 19.45
C GLY A 87 -12.28 -14.26 18.20
N GLY A 88 -12.69 -13.34 17.32
CA GLY A 88 -12.05 -13.11 16.02
C GLY A 88 -11.19 -11.85 15.90
N PHE A 89 -11.03 -11.03 16.93
CA PHE A 89 -10.39 -9.71 16.81
C PHE A 89 -8.98 -9.63 17.40
N SER A 90 -8.16 -10.64 17.18
CA SER A 90 -6.76 -10.71 17.64
C SER A 90 -5.75 -10.05 16.69
N GLY A 91 -6.12 -9.06 15.88
CA GLY A 91 -5.21 -8.60 14.83
C GLY A 91 -5.21 -7.12 14.44
N PHE A 92 -5.85 -6.20 15.22
CA PHE A 92 -5.82 -4.80 14.79
C PHE A 92 -5.45 -3.86 15.94
N GLY A 93 -4.21 -3.42 15.94
CA GLY A 93 -3.68 -2.38 16.82
C GLY A 93 -4.33 -1.02 16.55
N GLY A 94 -4.97 -0.46 17.59
CA GLY A 94 -5.10 0.98 17.79
C GLY A 94 -5.99 1.79 16.84
N GLY A 95 -7.30 1.66 16.88
CA GLY A 95 -8.20 2.63 16.24
C GLY A 95 -9.66 2.25 16.09
N GLY A 96 -9.99 0.96 16.09
CA GLY A 96 -11.34 0.50 15.71
C GLY A 96 -12.40 0.46 16.82
N PHE A 97 -12.01 0.59 18.08
CA PHE A 97 -12.95 0.46 19.19
C PHE A 97 -13.66 1.78 19.50
N GLU A 98 -13.00 2.89 19.26
CA GLU A 98 -13.60 4.24 19.41
C GLU A 98 -14.72 4.47 18.40
N ASP A 99 -14.56 3.97 17.17
CA ASP A 99 -15.57 4.09 16.10
C ASP A 99 -16.79 3.21 16.36
N ILE A 100 -16.63 2.01 16.92
CA ILE A 100 -17.75 1.11 17.22
C ILE A 100 -18.49 1.60 18.47
N PHE A 101 -17.77 2.11 19.47
CA PHE A 101 -18.38 2.63 20.69
C PHE A 101 -19.05 3.99 20.48
N SER A 102 -18.45 4.88 19.66
CA SER A 102 -19.07 6.16 19.27
C SER A 102 -20.30 5.95 18.39
N SER A 103 -20.35 4.85 17.62
CA SER A 103 -21.54 4.45 16.87
C SER A 103 -22.65 3.90 17.76
N PHE A 104 -22.30 3.32 18.92
CA PHE A 104 -23.27 2.68 19.82
C PHE A 104 -23.73 3.58 20.96
N PHE A 105 -22.86 4.46 21.49
CA PHE A 105 -23.17 5.38 22.62
C PHE A 105 -23.23 6.87 22.25
N GLY A 106 -22.56 7.28 21.21
CA GLY A 106 -22.75 8.59 20.64
C GLY A 106 -23.95 8.54 19.73
N GLY A 107 -25.12 8.92 20.22
CA GLY A 107 -26.35 9.00 19.44
C GLY A 107 -26.03 9.52 18.04
N GLY A 108 -26.30 8.71 17.00
CA GLY A 108 -25.86 8.92 15.63
C GLY A 108 -25.92 10.39 15.28
N ARG A 109 -24.74 11.03 15.19
CA ARG A 109 -24.68 12.34 14.55
C ARG A 109 -25.20 12.09 13.14
N GLN A 110 -26.45 12.39 12.95
CA GLN A 110 -27.06 12.44 11.65
C GLN A 110 -26.10 13.28 10.81
N ARG A 111 -25.32 12.62 9.94
CA ARG A 111 -24.39 13.32 9.05
C ARG A 111 -25.25 14.28 8.27
N ASP A 112 -25.00 15.56 8.45
CA ASP A 112 -25.67 16.58 7.68
C ASP A 112 -25.38 16.28 6.20
N PRO A 113 -26.39 15.93 5.38
CA PRO A 113 -26.18 15.61 3.98
C PRO A 113 -25.61 16.80 3.19
N ASN A 114 -25.67 17.99 3.74
CA ASN A 114 -25.12 19.23 3.17
C ASN A 114 -23.73 19.58 3.73
N ALA A 115 -23.16 18.78 4.64
CA ALA A 115 -21.82 19.03 5.14
C ALA A 115 -20.79 18.95 3.99
N PRO A 116 -19.76 19.82 3.98
CA PRO A 116 -18.66 19.74 3.04
C PRO A 116 -18.00 18.37 3.08
N GLN A 117 -17.90 17.69 1.95
CA GLN A 117 -17.28 16.39 1.84
C GLN A 117 -16.10 16.47 0.89
N LYS A 118 -14.96 15.86 1.30
CA LYS A 118 -13.79 15.72 0.43
C LYS A 118 -14.15 14.87 -0.79
N GLY A 119 -13.67 15.28 -1.97
CA GLY A 119 -13.78 14.50 -3.19
C GLY A 119 -12.98 13.21 -3.13
N ASP A 120 -13.29 12.28 -4.02
CA ASP A 120 -12.61 10.99 -4.10
C ASP A 120 -11.17 11.13 -4.56
N ASP A 121 -10.29 10.35 -3.95
CA ASP A 121 -8.91 10.24 -4.37
C ASP A 121 -8.85 9.35 -5.63
N LEU A 122 -8.01 9.74 -6.60
CA LEU A 122 -7.85 9.04 -7.86
C LEU A 122 -6.49 8.35 -7.91
N GLN A 123 -6.41 7.25 -8.66
CA GLN A 123 -5.15 6.56 -8.92
C GLN A 123 -4.89 6.46 -10.43
N TYR A 124 -3.67 6.78 -10.83
CA TYR A 124 -3.19 6.66 -12.20
C TYR A 124 -1.90 5.85 -12.25
N THR A 125 -1.82 4.85 -13.13
CA THR A 125 -0.59 4.06 -13.32
C THR A 125 0.20 4.62 -14.50
N MET A 126 1.41 5.13 -14.21
CA MET A 126 2.34 5.65 -15.22
C MET A 126 3.41 4.61 -15.51
N THR A 127 3.56 4.24 -16.79
CA THR A 127 4.64 3.36 -17.22
C THR A 127 5.89 4.18 -17.56
N LEU A 128 7.02 3.82 -16.95
CA LEU A 128 8.33 4.43 -17.16
C LEU A 128 9.28 3.42 -17.80
N THR A 129 10.22 3.89 -18.61
CA THR A 129 11.39 3.09 -18.98
C THR A 129 12.35 3.01 -17.80
N PHE A 130 13.34 2.11 -17.88
CA PHE A 130 14.35 1.99 -16.83
C PHE A 130 15.14 3.30 -16.66
N GLU A 131 15.54 3.91 -17.79
CA GLU A 131 16.30 5.17 -17.82
C GLU A 131 15.51 6.33 -17.22
N GLU A 132 14.23 6.45 -17.55
CA GLU A 132 13.35 7.47 -16.98
C GLU A 132 13.18 7.32 -15.46
N ALA A 133 13.15 6.08 -14.97
CA ALA A 133 13.07 5.82 -13.53
C ALA A 133 14.39 6.11 -12.81
N VAL A 134 15.53 5.89 -13.48
CA VAL A 134 16.88 6.13 -12.93
C VAL A 134 17.20 7.63 -12.87
N PHE A 135 17.01 8.33 -13.98
CA PHE A 135 17.42 9.73 -14.12
C PHE A 135 16.32 10.72 -13.78
N GLY A 136 15.12 10.24 -13.54
CA GLY A 136 13.96 11.10 -13.40
C GLY A 136 13.53 11.71 -14.74
N THR A 137 12.32 12.19 -14.77
CA THR A 137 11.76 12.85 -15.98
C THR A 137 10.54 13.67 -15.58
N THR A 138 10.14 14.55 -16.49
CA THR A 138 8.85 15.24 -16.38
C THR A 138 7.97 14.78 -17.53
N LYS A 139 6.79 14.25 -17.24
CA LYS A 139 5.84 13.76 -18.23
C LYS A 139 4.46 14.39 -18.06
N GLU A 140 3.86 14.74 -19.19
CA GLU A 140 2.45 15.14 -19.24
C GLU A 140 1.58 13.88 -19.31
N ILE A 141 0.62 13.79 -18.40
CA ILE A 141 -0.42 12.76 -18.41
C ILE A 141 -1.77 13.37 -18.74
N SER A 142 -2.61 12.61 -19.42
CA SER A 142 -3.99 13.00 -19.71
C SER A 142 -4.91 12.06 -18.95
N ILE A 143 -5.62 12.59 -17.97
CA ILE A 143 -6.58 11.83 -17.17
C ILE A 143 -7.99 12.35 -17.41
N ARG A 144 -8.93 11.44 -17.45
CA ARG A 144 -10.34 11.78 -17.51
C ARG A 144 -10.89 11.76 -16.10
N LYS A 145 -11.27 12.93 -15.59
CA LYS A 145 -11.80 13.09 -14.23
C LYS A 145 -12.97 14.07 -14.21
N ASP A 146 -13.74 13.98 -13.16
CA ASP A 146 -14.72 15.02 -12.88
C ASP A 146 -14.02 16.28 -12.41
N VAL A 147 -14.44 17.41 -12.95
CA VAL A 147 -13.98 18.75 -12.57
C VAL A 147 -15.17 19.59 -12.17
N THR A 148 -14.94 20.59 -11.35
CA THR A 148 -16.00 21.53 -10.99
C THR A 148 -16.55 22.21 -12.24
N CYS A 149 -17.87 22.24 -12.39
CA CYS A 149 -18.52 22.85 -13.54
C CYS A 149 -18.20 24.35 -13.60
N GLU A 150 -17.67 24.80 -14.72
CA GLU A 150 -17.26 26.19 -14.93
C GLU A 150 -18.44 27.16 -14.93
N THR A 151 -19.65 26.69 -15.32
CA THR A 151 -20.85 27.52 -15.42
C THR A 151 -21.46 27.80 -14.05
N CYS A 152 -21.56 26.80 -13.18
CA CYS A 152 -22.20 26.92 -11.86
C CYS A 152 -21.23 26.84 -10.67
N HIS A 153 -19.92 26.68 -10.92
CA HIS A 153 -18.89 26.61 -9.91
C HIS A 153 -19.16 25.59 -8.80
N GLY A 154 -19.73 24.43 -9.19
CA GLY A 154 -20.06 23.34 -8.26
C GLY A 154 -21.46 23.42 -7.66
N ASP A 155 -22.19 24.49 -7.89
CA ASP A 155 -23.49 24.72 -7.25
C ASP A 155 -24.61 23.84 -7.82
N GLY A 156 -24.54 23.47 -9.08
CA GLY A 156 -25.56 22.68 -9.78
C GLY A 156 -26.77 23.48 -10.23
N ALA A 157 -26.99 24.70 -9.70
CA ALA A 157 -28.03 25.59 -10.13
C ALA A 157 -27.62 26.44 -11.34
N LYS A 158 -28.56 26.87 -12.15
CA LYS A 158 -28.33 27.87 -13.20
C LYS A 158 -27.87 29.19 -12.58
N PRO A 159 -26.81 29.83 -13.09
CA PRO A 159 -26.37 31.13 -12.59
C PRO A 159 -27.52 32.14 -12.51
N GLY A 160 -27.68 32.78 -11.33
CA GLY A 160 -28.75 33.72 -11.07
C GLY A 160 -30.05 33.10 -10.52
N THR A 161 -30.12 31.80 -10.35
CA THR A 161 -31.23 31.11 -9.68
C THR A 161 -30.79 30.60 -8.31
N SER A 162 -31.73 30.40 -7.37
CA SER A 162 -31.45 29.94 -6.02
C SER A 162 -31.81 28.49 -5.83
N LYS A 163 -31.10 27.85 -4.86
CA LYS A 163 -31.51 26.55 -4.33
C LYS A 163 -32.63 26.74 -3.31
N LYS A 164 -33.61 25.87 -3.35
CA LYS A 164 -34.68 25.79 -2.37
C LYS A 164 -34.63 24.50 -1.58
N THR A 165 -35.06 24.54 -0.34
CA THR A 165 -35.20 23.31 0.45
C THR A 165 -36.17 22.37 -0.25
N CYS A 166 -35.79 21.10 -0.40
CA CYS A 166 -36.62 20.11 -1.08
C CYS A 166 -37.99 20.01 -0.38
N SER A 167 -39.05 20.24 -1.12
CA SER A 167 -40.42 20.22 -0.61
C SER A 167 -40.91 18.82 -0.25
N TYR A 168 -40.26 17.76 -0.74
CA TYR A 168 -40.64 16.37 -0.49
C TYR A 168 -40.03 15.80 0.81
N CYS A 169 -38.77 16.10 1.10
CA CYS A 169 -38.08 15.61 2.30
C CYS A 169 -37.80 16.72 3.34
N ASN A 170 -38.27 17.97 3.09
CA ASN A 170 -38.03 19.12 3.94
C ASN A 170 -36.56 19.34 4.33
N GLY A 171 -35.63 19.07 3.39
CA GLY A 171 -34.20 19.23 3.57
C GLY A 171 -33.46 18.00 4.11
N ALA A 172 -34.16 16.96 4.55
CA ALA A 172 -33.55 15.79 5.15
C ALA A 172 -32.73 14.92 4.15
N GLY A 173 -33.00 15.05 2.85
CA GLY A 173 -32.36 14.18 1.84
C GLY A 173 -32.92 12.78 1.77
N HIS A 174 -33.57 12.30 2.82
CA HIS A 174 -34.15 10.98 2.96
C HIS A 174 -35.61 11.05 3.32
N VAL A 175 -36.36 10.01 2.98
CA VAL A 175 -37.77 9.85 3.36
C VAL A 175 -37.95 8.51 4.04
N ALA A 176 -38.69 8.52 5.16
CA ALA A 176 -39.02 7.29 5.84
C ALA A 176 -40.20 6.61 5.12
N VAL A 177 -39.97 5.37 4.68
CA VAL A 177 -40.99 4.53 4.04
C VAL A 177 -41.33 3.40 4.98
N GLU A 178 -42.60 3.24 5.32
CA GLU A 178 -43.10 2.12 6.08
C GLU A 178 -43.37 0.94 5.14
N GLN A 179 -42.68 -0.15 5.32
CA GLN A 179 -42.90 -1.40 4.60
C GLN A 179 -43.55 -2.42 5.52
N ASN A 180 -44.68 -2.97 5.10
CA ASN A 180 -45.29 -4.09 5.79
C ASN A 180 -44.56 -5.37 5.41
N THR A 181 -43.83 -5.94 6.36
CA THR A 181 -43.16 -7.26 6.20
C THR A 181 -43.94 -8.30 6.97
N ILE A 182 -43.67 -9.60 6.69
CA ILE A 182 -44.28 -10.74 7.39
C ILE A 182 -44.05 -10.71 8.91
N LEU A 183 -43.02 -9.98 9.35
CA LEU A 183 -42.60 -9.82 10.75
C LEU A 183 -43.11 -8.50 11.40
N GLY A 184 -43.89 -7.71 10.66
CA GLY A 184 -44.40 -6.43 11.16
C GLY A 184 -44.09 -5.24 10.26
N ARG A 185 -44.44 -4.05 10.72
CA ARG A 185 -44.12 -2.79 10.02
C ARG A 185 -42.68 -2.41 10.30
N VAL A 186 -41.88 -2.35 9.25
CA VAL A 186 -40.50 -1.87 9.31
C VAL A 186 -40.43 -0.50 8.67
N ARG A 187 -39.88 0.47 9.39
CA ARG A 187 -39.61 1.82 8.89
C ARG A 187 -38.18 1.86 8.34
N THR A 188 -38.05 2.00 7.02
CA THR A 188 -36.79 2.11 6.31
C THR A 188 -36.61 3.53 5.77
N GLU A 189 -35.40 4.06 5.85
CA GLU A 189 -35.04 5.33 5.22
C GLU A 189 -34.60 5.08 3.78
N GLN A 190 -35.22 5.80 2.84
CA GLN A 190 -34.84 5.77 1.43
C GLN A 190 -34.38 7.15 0.99
N VAL A 191 -33.44 7.17 0.05
CA VAL A 191 -33.02 8.42 -0.58
C VAL A 191 -34.22 9.11 -1.21
N CYS A 192 -34.39 10.41 -0.95
CA CYS A 192 -35.49 11.18 -1.50
C CYS A 192 -35.45 11.16 -3.03
N PRO A 193 -36.51 10.69 -3.72
CA PRO A 193 -36.49 10.56 -5.18
C PRO A 193 -36.55 11.93 -5.90
N LYS A 194 -36.93 13.00 -5.19
CA LYS A 194 -37.03 14.33 -5.77
C LYS A 194 -35.70 15.08 -5.78
N CYS A 195 -34.95 15.00 -4.70
CA CYS A 195 -33.65 15.68 -4.57
C CYS A 195 -32.46 14.75 -4.65
N ASN A 196 -32.66 13.44 -4.86
CA ASN A 196 -31.63 12.43 -4.93
C ASN A 196 -30.61 12.50 -3.76
N GLY A 197 -31.09 12.78 -2.56
CA GLY A 197 -30.26 12.83 -1.36
C GLY A 197 -29.72 14.21 -1.00
N SER A 198 -29.77 15.20 -1.89
CA SER A 198 -29.20 16.55 -1.64
C SER A 198 -29.95 17.38 -0.63
N GLY A 199 -31.22 17.06 -0.34
CA GLY A 199 -32.07 17.87 0.50
C GLY A 199 -32.50 19.22 -0.13
N GLN A 200 -32.02 19.53 -1.33
CA GLN A 200 -32.25 20.82 -2.01
C GLN A 200 -32.82 20.58 -3.41
N GLU A 201 -33.63 21.53 -3.89
CA GLU A 201 -34.16 21.56 -5.24
C GLU A 201 -33.63 22.81 -5.95
N PHE A 202 -33.36 22.67 -7.23
CA PHE A 202 -33.01 23.79 -8.08
C PHE A 202 -34.29 24.38 -8.73
N GLU A 203 -34.42 25.70 -8.77
CA GLU A 203 -35.46 26.32 -9.61
C GLU A 203 -35.21 25.97 -11.08
N GLU A 204 -33.96 26.14 -11.52
CA GLU A 204 -33.48 25.69 -12.81
C GLU A 204 -32.12 25.01 -12.64
N ALA A 205 -31.98 23.80 -13.17
CA ALA A 205 -30.70 23.10 -13.16
C ALA A 205 -29.71 23.79 -14.11
N CYS A 206 -28.42 23.76 -13.75
CA CYS A 206 -27.37 24.26 -14.63
C CYS A 206 -27.40 23.55 -16.00
N PRO A 207 -27.44 24.29 -17.11
CA PRO A 207 -27.54 23.70 -18.46
C PRO A 207 -26.33 22.86 -18.85
N THR A 208 -25.18 23.11 -18.25
CA THR A 208 -23.91 22.42 -18.56
C THR A 208 -23.77 21.09 -17.81
N CYS A 209 -23.96 21.08 -16.50
CA CYS A 209 -23.80 19.90 -15.66
C CYS A 209 -25.11 19.19 -15.29
N HIS A 210 -26.26 19.74 -15.70
CA HIS A 210 -27.60 19.21 -15.41
C HIS A 210 -27.86 18.93 -13.93
N GLY A 211 -27.40 19.82 -13.07
CA GLY A 211 -27.59 19.73 -11.62
C GLY A 211 -26.52 18.98 -10.86
N LYS A 212 -25.53 18.34 -11.53
CA LYS A 212 -24.48 17.57 -10.87
C LYS A 212 -23.43 18.43 -10.17
N GLY A 213 -23.23 19.67 -10.61
CA GLY A 213 -22.16 20.54 -10.11
C GLY A 213 -20.78 20.20 -10.69
N THR A 214 -20.63 19.07 -11.36
CA THR A 214 -19.36 18.58 -11.92
C THR A 214 -19.51 18.22 -13.40
N GLU A 215 -18.41 18.28 -14.14
CA GLU A 215 -18.32 17.91 -15.56
C GLU A 215 -17.17 16.92 -15.73
N ASN A 216 -17.36 15.91 -16.58
CA ASN A 216 -16.30 14.96 -16.89
C ASN A 216 -15.43 15.51 -18.04
N LYS A 217 -14.20 15.88 -17.73
CA LYS A 217 -13.23 16.45 -18.68
C LYS A 217 -11.90 15.68 -18.66
N THR A 218 -11.22 15.70 -19.80
CA THR A 218 -9.83 15.25 -19.88
C THR A 218 -8.91 16.40 -19.48
N VAL A 219 -8.20 16.23 -18.39
CA VAL A 219 -7.25 17.22 -17.85
C VAL A 219 -5.83 16.74 -18.12
N LYS A 220 -4.98 17.65 -18.57
CA LYS A 220 -3.55 17.42 -18.76
C LYS A 220 -2.83 17.90 -17.51
N LEU A 221 -2.02 17.00 -16.94
CA LEU A 221 -1.23 17.27 -15.74
C LEU A 221 0.22 16.94 -15.99
N GLU A 222 1.10 17.83 -15.58
CA GLU A 222 2.53 17.61 -15.59
C GLU A 222 2.97 16.89 -14.32
N VAL A 223 3.59 15.73 -14.47
CA VAL A 223 4.08 14.88 -13.39
C VAL A 223 5.59 14.86 -13.39
N LYS A 224 6.21 15.38 -12.34
CA LYS A 224 7.64 15.32 -12.13
C LYS A 224 7.99 14.00 -11.44
N VAL A 225 8.68 13.13 -12.16
CA VAL A 225 9.19 11.85 -11.66
C VAL A 225 10.58 12.09 -11.03
N PRO A 226 10.78 11.82 -9.74
CA PRO A 226 12.10 11.94 -9.11
C PRO A 226 13.09 10.90 -9.66
N GLU A 227 14.39 11.21 -9.52
CA GLU A 227 15.45 10.26 -9.87
C GLU A 227 15.43 9.05 -8.92
N GLY A 228 15.64 7.86 -9.47
CA GLY A 228 15.78 6.63 -8.69
C GLY A 228 14.47 5.98 -8.25
N VAL A 229 13.32 6.40 -8.76
CA VAL A 229 12.01 5.83 -8.38
C VAL A 229 11.97 4.31 -8.55
N HIS A 230 11.33 3.63 -7.59
CA HIS A 230 11.15 2.19 -7.62
C HIS A 230 9.86 1.80 -8.35
N ASN A 231 9.80 0.52 -8.77
CA ASN A 231 8.56 -0.06 -9.27
C ASN A 231 7.50 -0.05 -8.16
N GLU A 232 6.25 0.28 -8.52
CA GLU A 232 5.11 0.39 -7.60
C GLU A 232 5.21 1.54 -6.57
N GLN A 233 6.25 2.35 -6.63
CA GLN A 233 6.31 3.58 -5.86
C GLN A 233 5.26 4.56 -6.35
N GLN A 234 4.68 5.32 -5.41
CA GLN A 234 3.63 6.31 -5.73
C GLN A 234 4.03 7.71 -5.27
N ILE A 235 3.55 8.69 -6.02
CA ILE A 235 3.58 10.10 -5.62
C ILE A 235 2.15 10.64 -5.50
N ARG A 236 1.94 11.55 -4.57
CA ARG A 236 0.67 12.21 -4.35
C ARG A 236 0.69 13.61 -4.96
N LEU A 237 -0.25 13.89 -5.83
CA LEU A 237 -0.55 15.22 -6.33
C LEU A 237 -1.78 15.74 -5.59
N ALA A 238 -1.54 16.64 -4.63
CA ALA A 238 -2.58 17.14 -3.75
C ALA A 238 -3.62 17.97 -4.52
N GLY A 239 -4.91 17.70 -4.26
CA GLY A 239 -6.01 18.43 -4.88
C GLY A 239 -6.28 18.06 -6.35
N GLU A 240 -5.58 17.09 -6.93
CA GLU A 240 -5.76 16.68 -8.32
C GLU A 240 -6.71 15.47 -8.48
N GLY A 241 -7.41 15.08 -7.42
CA GLY A 241 -8.48 14.08 -7.43
C GLY A 241 -9.82 14.61 -7.98
N SER A 242 -10.92 13.96 -7.60
CA SER A 242 -12.27 14.43 -7.89
C SER A 242 -12.62 15.66 -7.06
N PRO A 243 -13.46 16.57 -7.55
CA PRO A 243 -13.92 17.71 -6.78
C PRO A 243 -14.74 17.27 -5.56
N GLY A 244 -14.63 18.02 -4.46
CA GLY A 244 -15.46 17.80 -3.28
C GLY A 244 -16.92 18.19 -3.51
N VAL A 245 -17.77 17.66 -2.64
CA VAL A 245 -19.21 17.95 -2.65
C VAL A 245 -19.52 19.01 -1.59
N ASN A 246 -20.53 19.84 -1.83
CA ASN A 246 -20.99 20.90 -0.90
C ASN A 246 -19.87 21.86 -0.43
N GLY A 247 -18.95 22.23 -1.33
CA GLY A 247 -17.82 23.10 -1.00
C GLY A 247 -16.69 22.41 -0.25
N GLY A 248 -16.67 21.09 -0.20
CA GLY A 248 -15.55 20.31 0.33
C GLY A 248 -14.29 20.42 -0.54
N PRO A 249 -13.11 20.10 0.00
CA PRO A 249 -11.87 20.10 -0.76
C PRO A 249 -11.86 18.97 -1.80
N ALA A 250 -11.11 19.18 -2.89
CA ALA A 250 -10.86 18.10 -3.86
C ALA A 250 -10.08 16.94 -3.22
N GLY A 251 -10.24 15.77 -3.77
CA GLY A 251 -9.39 14.61 -3.48
C GLY A 251 -7.98 14.77 -4.03
N ASP A 252 -7.16 13.76 -3.86
CA ASP A 252 -5.77 13.72 -4.33
C ASP A 252 -5.62 12.73 -5.50
N LEU A 253 -4.62 12.95 -6.35
CA LEU A 253 -4.26 12.00 -7.38
C LEU A 253 -2.97 11.27 -6.97
N TYR A 254 -3.05 9.95 -6.86
CA TYR A 254 -1.91 9.07 -6.64
C TYR A 254 -1.40 8.52 -7.97
N VAL A 255 -0.19 8.89 -8.34
CA VAL A 255 0.47 8.36 -9.54
C VAL A 255 1.40 7.22 -9.13
N VAL A 256 1.07 6.00 -9.55
CA VAL A 256 1.85 4.79 -9.29
C VAL A 256 2.77 4.52 -10.49
N PHE A 257 4.05 4.35 -10.24
CA PHE A 257 5.04 4.09 -11.28
C PHE A 257 5.18 2.60 -11.57
N ARG A 258 5.06 2.23 -12.83
CA ARG A 258 5.38 0.90 -13.32
C ARG A 258 6.65 0.98 -14.18
N VAL A 259 7.77 0.53 -13.63
CA VAL A 259 9.07 0.58 -14.30
C VAL A 259 9.25 -0.67 -15.16
N LYS A 260 9.55 -0.47 -16.46
CA LYS A 260 9.91 -1.56 -17.37
C LYS A 260 11.30 -2.09 -16.99
N PRO A 261 11.53 -3.43 -17.05
CA PRO A 261 12.85 -3.99 -16.84
C PRO A 261 13.82 -3.53 -17.93
N SER A 262 15.08 -3.33 -17.56
CA SER A 262 16.17 -3.09 -18.53
C SER A 262 16.61 -4.41 -19.15
N GLU A 263 17.03 -4.35 -20.41
CA GLU A 263 17.65 -5.51 -21.10
C GLU A 263 19.11 -5.74 -20.65
N THR A 264 19.76 -4.67 -20.20
CA THR A 264 21.19 -4.68 -19.85
C THR A 264 21.42 -4.91 -18.36
N PHE A 265 20.63 -4.22 -17.52
CA PHE A 265 20.83 -4.20 -16.07
C PHE A 265 19.67 -4.87 -15.35
N LYS A 266 20.00 -5.65 -14.32
CA LYS A 266 19.01 -6.10 -13.33
C LYS A 266 19.11 -5.19 -12.11
N ARG A 267 18.00 -4.60 -11.70
CA ARG A 267 17.90 -3.73 -10.53
C ARG A 267 17.51 -4.52 -9.27
N ASP A 268 18.15 -4.20 -8.15
CA ASP A 268 17.77 -4.66 -6.81
C ASP A 268 17.94 -3.48 -5.83
N GLY A 269 16.82 -2.89 -5.42
CA GLY A 269 16.87 -1.64 -4.65
C GLY A 269 17.53 -0.50 -5.43
N ASP A 270 18.61 0.07 -4.88
CA ASP A 270 19.43 1.11 -5.51
C ASP A 270 20.63 0.53 -6.26
N ASP A 271 20.91 -0.76 -6.06
CA ASP A 271 22.00 -1.47 -6.72
C ASP A 271 21.58 -2.01 -8.09
N ILE A 272 22.55 -2.13 -8.99
CA ILE A 272 22.36 -2.70 -10.32
C ILE A 272 23.35 -3.82 -10.57
N TYR A 273 22.92 -4.82 -11.33
CA TYR A 273 23.67 -6.00 -11.68
C TYR A 273 23.83 -6.08 -13.18
N TYR A 274 25.07 -6.25 -13.63
CA TYR A 274 25.42 -6.44 -15.03
C TYR A 274 26.11 -7.80 -15.22
N LYS A 275 25.67 -8.59 -16.21
CA LYS A 275 26.30 -9.87 -16.55
C LYS A 275 27.31 -9.65 -17.66
N LEU A 276 28.60 -9.82 -17.33
CA LEU A 276 29.68 -9.72 -18.29
C LEU A 276 30.09 -11.12 -18.74
N ASN A 277 29.95 -11.39 -20.03
CA ASN A 277 30.49 -12.59 -20.67
C ASN A 277 31.95 -12.36 -21.00
N VAL A 278 32.82 -13.21 -20.43
CA VAL A 278 34.28 -13.16 -20.63
C VAL A 278 34.72 -14.47 -21.28
N SER A 279 35.57 -14.38 -22.29
CA SER A 279 36.11 -15.57 -22.92
C SER A 279 37.09 -16.32 -21.99
N PHE A 280 37.27 -17.62 -22.21
CA PHE A 280 38.21 -18.40 -21.44
C PHE A 280 39.64 -17.82 -21.43
N PRO A 281 40.26 -17.38 -22.58
CA PRO A 281 41.55 -16.75 -22.58
C PRO A 281 41.62 -15.46 -21.77
N GLN A 282 40.61 -14.60 -21.87
CA GLN A 282 40.55 -13.36 -21.09
C GLN A 282 40.45 -13.62 -19.59
N ALA A 283 39.68 -14.64 -19.19
CA ALA A 283 39.58 -15.03 -17.78
C ALA A 283 40.86 -15.64 -17.25
N ALA A 284 41.57 -16.42 -18.07
CA ALA A 284 42.82 -17.10 -17.69
C ALA A 284 44.01 -16.13 -17.60
N LEU A 285 44.18 -15.25 -18.58
CA LEU A 285 45.30 -14.34 -18.72
C LEU A 285 45.10 -12.97 -18.05
N GLY A 286 43.84 -12.62 -17.80
CA GLY A 286 43.45 -11.29 -17.40
C GLY A 286 43.23 -10.39 -18.62
N ASP A 287 42.39 -9.38 -18.49
CA ASP A 287 42.08 -8.40 -19.55
C ASP A 287 41.52 -7.13 -18.96
N GLU A 288 41.50 -6.07 -19.77
CA GLU A 288 40.79 -4.83 -19.46
C GLU A 288 39.59 -4.67 -20.42
N ILE A 289 38.39 -4.74 -19.87
CA ILE A 289 37.15 -4.76 -20.66
C ILE A 289 36.34 -3.51 -20.36
N LYS A 290 35.86 -2.86 -21.42
CA LYS A 290 34.88 -1.78 -21.31
C LYS A 290 33.51 -2.33 -20.95
N ILE A 291 32.92 -1.84 -19.90
CA ILE A 291 31.58 -2.19 -19.46
C ILE A 291 30.68 -0.97 -19.43
N PRO A 292 29.40 -1.11 -19.75
CA PRO A 292 28.43 -0.03 -19.63
C PRO A 292 28.13 0.23 -18.15
N THR A 293 27.96 1.50 -17.82
CA THR A 293 27.34 1.95 -16.57
C THR A 293 26.10 2.77 -16.90
N LEU A 294 25.40 3.29 -15.91
CA LEU A 294 24.21 4.12 -16.14
C LEU A 294 24.53 5.38 -16.96
N ASN A 295 25.68 6.02 -16.74
CA ASN A 295 26.02 7.29 -17.36
C ASN A 295 27.03 7.18 -18.52
N ASN A 296 27.96 6.23 -18.42
CA ASN A 296 29.10 6.12 -19.36
C ASN A 296 29.65 4.69 -19.34
N GLU A 297 30.67 4.46 -20.15
CA GLU A 297 31.47 3.22 -20.12
C GLU A 297 32.64 3.37 -19.16
N VAL A 298 33.00 2.30 -18.45
CA VAL A 298 34.16 2.25 -17.52
C VAL A 298 35.01 1.04 -17.87
N MET A 299 36.33 1.19 -17.75
CA MET A 299 37.25 0.08 -17.89
C MET A 299 37.25 -0.76 -16.61
N LEU A 300 36.97 -2.06 -16.76
CA LEU A 300 37.06 -3.05 -15.68
C LEU A 300 38.26 -3.97 -15.93
N THR A 301 39.19 -3.97 -14.99
CA THR A 301 40.34 -4.87 -15.02
C THR A 301 39.92 -6.25 -14.48
N ILE A 302 40.04 -7.27 -15.30
CA ILE A 302 39.80 -8.68 -14.96
C ILE A 302 41.15 -9.31 -14.59
N PRO A 303 41.39 -9.68 -13.32
CA PRO A 303 42.61 -10.34 -12.92
C PRO A 303 42.75 -11.73 -13.58
N ALA A 304 44.00 -12.14 -13.87
CA ALA A 304 44.25 -13.49 -14.36
C ALA A 304 43.72 -14.56 -13.39
N GLY A 305 43.19 -15.65 -13.94
CA GLY A 305 42.59 -16.74 -13.17
C GLY A 305 41.19 -16.44 -12.62
N THR A 306 40.50 -15.43 -13.16
CA THR A 306 39.11 -15.08 -12.75
C THR A 306 38.16 -16.22 -13.11
N GLN A 307 37.41 -16.70 -12.12
CA GLN A 307 36.43 -17.78 -12.27
C GLN A 307 35.02 -17.25 -12.61
N THR A 308 34.23 -18.12 -13.22
CA THR A 308 32.80 -17.83 -13.44
C THR A 308 32.08 -17.66 -12.10
N GLY A 309 31.16 -16.72 -12.02
CA GLY A 309 30.42 -16.39 -10.78
C GLY A 309 31.17 -15.41 -9.86
N LYS A 310 32.41 -15.00 -10.20
CA LYS A 310 33.08 -13.91 -9.48
C LYS A 310 32.34 -12.59 -9.75
N GLN A 311 32.12 -11.82 -8.68
CA GLN A 311 31.45 -10.53 -8.73
C GLN A 311 32.43 -9.40 -8.43
N PHE A 312 32.40 -8.37 -9.26
CA PHE A 312 33.13 -7.11 -9.04
C PHE A 312 32.18 -6.01 -8.66
N ARG A 313 32.52 -5.24 -7.65
CA ARG A 313 31.73 -4.13 -7.15
C ARG A 313 32.35 -2.82 -7.58
N LEU A 314 31.60 -2.00 -8.29
CA LEU A 314 31.94 -0.60 -8.60
C LEU A 314 31.10 0.30 -7.72
N LYS A 315 31.75 0.94 -6.76
CA LYS A 315 31.10 1.80 -5.78
C LYS A 315 30.47 3.03 -6.44
N GLU A 316 29.29 3.42 -5.95
CA GLU A 316 28.57 4.62 -6.37
C GLU A 316 28.26 4.68 -7.88
N LYS A 317 28.16 3.50 -8.54
CA LYS A 317 27.80 3.39 -9.95
C LYS A 317 26.38 2.81 -10.14
N GLY A 318 25.61 2.66 -9.07
CA GLY A 318 24.21 2.30 -9.07
C GLY A 318 23.27 3.48 -9.21
N ILE A 319 22.04 3.31 -8.76
CA ILE A 319 20.95 4.26 -8.85
C ILE A 319 20.98 5.19 -7.65
N LYS A 320 20.56 6.43 -7.85
CA LYS A 320 20.41 7.42 -6.78
C LYS A 320 19.29 7.02 -5.81
N ASN A 321 19.55 7.15 -4.52
CA ASN A 321 18.53 6.90 -3.51
C ASN A 321 17.46 8.00 -3.52
N VAL A 322 16.19 7.60 -3.63
CA VAL A 322 15.04 8.53 -3.71
C VAL A 322 14.79 9.27 -2.40
N HIS A 323 15.04 8.62 -1.26
CA HIS A 323 14.70 9.13 0.08
C HIS A 323 15.92 9.60 0.88
N GLY A 324 17.14 9.38 0.36
CA GLY A 324 18.38 9.61 1.07
C GLY A 324 19.44 10.30 0.23
N TYR A 325 20.66 10.25 0.74
CA TYR A 325 21.85 10.70 0.04
C TYR A 325 22.62 9.50 -0.49
N GLY A 326 23.30 9.71 -1.62
CA GLY A 326 24.20 8.71 -2.21
C GLY A 326 23.58 7.92 -3.34
N TYR A 327 24.39 6.98 -3.82
CA TYR A 327 24.09 6.10 -4.94
C TYR A 327 24.32 4.66 -4.50
N GLY A 328 23.56 3.74 -5.04
CA GLY A 328 23.85 2.31 -4.97
C GLY A 328 25.12 1.95 -5.74
N ASP A 329 25.42 0.68 -5.81
CA ASP A 329 26.62 0.15 -6.47
C ASP A 329 26.26 -0.59 -7.77
N LEU A 330 27.22 -0.73 -8.66
CA LEU A 330 27.13 -1.63 -9.81
C LEU A 330 27.90 -2.91 -9.50
N TYR A 331 27.21 -4.03 -9.54
CA TYR A 331 27.78 -5.36 -9.42
C TYR A 331 27.92 -6.00 -10.80
N VAL A 332 29.14 -6.41 -11.15
CA VAL A 332 29.45 -7.05 -12.42
C VAL A 332 29.69 -8.53 -12.18
N ASP A 333 28.75 -9.36 -12.63
CA ASP A 333 28.82 -10.82 -12.52
C ASP A 333 29.56 -11.40 -13.72
N ILE A 334 30.68 -12.04 -13.47
CA ILE A 334 31.49 -12.67 -14.53
C ILE A 334 30.91 -14.02 -14.91
N LYS A 335 30.65 -14.19 -16.20
CA LYS A 335 30.34 -15.48 -16.81
C LYS A 335 31.38 -15.84 -17.81
N VAL A 336 32.24 -16.84 -17.48
CA VAL A 336 33.21 -17.37 -18.43
C VAL A 336 32.48 -18.22 -19.46
N VAL A 337 32.70 -17.89 -20.74
CA VAL A 337 32.04 -18.54 -21.86
C VAL A 337 33.06 -19.35 -22.62
N THR A 338 32.84 -20.66 -22.73
CA THR A 338 33.63 -21.57 -23.56
C THR A 338 33.25 -21.44 -25.04
N PRO A 339 34.19 -21.29 -25.95
CA PRO A 339 33.91 -21.19 -27.36
C PRO A 339 33.29 -22.49 -27.90
N THR A 340 32.15 -22.38 -28.58
CA THR A 340 31.45 -23.55 -29.16
C THR A 340 31.90 -23.90 -30.58
N LYS A 341 32.49 -22.94 -31.29
CA LYS A 341 33.02 -23.14 -32.66
C LYS A 341 34.49 -22.85 -32.64
N LEU A 342 35.33 -23.93 -32.77
CA LEU A 342 36.77 -23.85 -32.80
C LEU A 342 37.28 -24.20 -34.20
N THR A 343 38.23 -23.44 -34.72
CA THR A 343 39.03 -23.84 -35.89
C THR A 343 39.93 -25.00 -35.54
N ASP A 344 40.43 -25.75 -36.53
CA ASP A 344 41.29 -26.91 -36.24
C ASP A 344 42.59 -26.50 -35.53
N ARG A 345 43.15 -25.33 -35.88
CA ARG A 345 44.31 -24.80 -35.14
C ARG A 345 44.02 -24.47 -33.66
N GLN A 346 42.82 -23.93 -33.39
CA GLN A 346 42.39 -23.68 -31.99
C GLN A 346 42.21 -24.97 -31.20
N LYS A 347 41.69 -26.02 -31.83
CA LYS A 347 41.57 -27.34 -31.20
C LYS A 347 42.94 -27.91 -30.85
N GLU A 348 43.92 -27.80 -31.77
CA GLU A 348 45.30 -28.23 -31.52
C GLU A 348 45.92 -27.52 -30.32
N LEU A 349 45.81 -26.16 -30.28
CA LEU A 349 46.32 -25.38 -29.15
C LEU A 349 45.65 -25.75 -27.81
N MET A 350 44.35 -26.02 -27.82
CA MET A 350 43.64 -26.46 -26.62
C MET A 350 44.04 -27.85 -26.17
N LYS A 351 44.35 -28.76 -27.11
CA LYS A 351 44.91 -30.10 -26.78
C LYS A 351 46.32 -30.00 -26.20
N GLU A 352 47.16 -29.15 -26.80
CA GLU A 352 48.50 -28.88 -26.27
C GLU A 352 48.44 -28.30 -24.86
N PHE A 353 47.55 -27.33 -24.62
CA PHE A 353 47.32 -26.76 -23.30
C PHE A 353 46.90 -27.84 -22.26
N ALA A 354 45.98 -28.73 -22.62
CA ALA A 354 45.53 -29.80 -21.76
C ALA A 354 46.66 -30.78 -21.44
N GLN A 355 47.48 -31.16 -22.44
CA GLN A 355 48.64 -32.01 -22.24
C GLN A 355 49.66 -31.41 -21.28
N LEU A 356 49.93 -30.08 -21.38
CA LEU A 356 50.79 -29.35 -20.45
C LEU A 356 50.28 -29.36 -19.02
N ASN A 357 48.95 -29.40 -18.85
CA ASN A 357 48.32 -29.54 -17.54
C ASN A 357 48.22 -31.00 -17.03
N GLY A 358 48.67 -31.99 -17.81
CA GLY A 358 48.57 -33.41 -17.46
C GLY A 358 47.15 -33.98 -17.61
N GLU A 359 46.29 -33.33 -18.41
CA GLU A 359 44.90 -33.76 -18.66
C GLU A 359 44.86 -34.60 -19.97
N GLU A 360 44.21 -35.78 -19.92
CA GLU A 360 43.88 -36.56 -21.09
C GLU A 360 42.48 -36.25 -21.58
N ILE A 361 42.37 -35.66 -22.79
CA ILE A 361 41.08 -35.38 -23.41
C ILE A 361 40.67 -36.53 -24.31
N ASN A 362 39.67 -37.27 -23.93
CA ASN A 362 39.04 -38.29 -24.78
C ASN A 362 38.09 -37.59 -25.80
N GLU A 363 38.44 -37.65 -27.08
CA GLU A 363 37.62 -37.09 -28.13
C GLU A 363 36.27 -37.79 -28.21
N GLN A 364 35.19 -37.05 -27.99
CA GLN A 364 33.88 -37.58 -28.31
C GLN A 364 33.70 -37.55 -29.85
N PRO A 365 33.21 -38.63 -30.48
CA PRO A 365 32.98 -38.67 -31.91
C PRO A 365 31.94 -37.60 -32.31
N SER A 366 32.37 -36.71 -33.21
CA SER A 366 31.64 -35.52 -33.60
C SER A 366 30.38 -35.79 -34.46
N ASN A 367 30.22 -36.99 -35.00
CA ASN A 367 29.14 -37.41 -35.89
C ASN A 367 28.41 -38.64 -35.38
N PHE A 368 27.08 -38.66 -35.55
CA PHE A 368 26.24 -39.80 -35.26
C PHE A 368 26.71 -41.11 -35.93
N LYS A 369 27.35 -41.01 -37.12
CA LYS A 369 27.92 -42.15 -37.80
C LYS A 369 29.17 -42.73 -37.06
N ASP A 370 29.96 -41.92 -36.42
CA ASP A 370 31.12 -42.35 -35.67
C ASP A 370 30.74 -42.90 -34.29
N ARG A 371 29.70 -42.38 -33.68
CA ARG A 371 29.03 -42.95 -32.49
C ARG A 371 28.48 -44.35 -32.78
N ALA A 372 27.79 -44.51 -33.89
CA ALA A 372 27.27 -45.81 -34.32
C ALA A 372 28.36 -46.80 -34.60
N LYS A 373 29.47 -46.38 -35.23
CA LYS A 373 30.61 -47.28 -35.50
C LYS A 373 31.31 -47.76 -34.21
N ARG A 374 31.47 -46.95 -33.17
CA ARG A 374 32.01 -47.38 -31.88
C ARG A 374 31.05 -48.30 -31.14
N PHE A 375 29.74 -48.02 -31.18
CA PHE A 375 28.76 -48.89 -30.57
C PHE A 375 28.75 -50.30 -31.20
N PHE A 376 28.97 -50.40 -32.53
CA PHE A 376 29.05 -51.67 -33.23
C PHE A 376 30.44 -52.35 -33.14
N LYS A 377 31.50 -51.67 -32.70
CA LYS A 377 32.85 -52.22 -32.52
C LYS A 377 33.15 -52.69 -31.10
N GLY A 378 32.26 -52.45 -30.14
CA GLY A 378 32.42 -52.94 -28.77
C GLY A 378 33.55 -52.26 -27.98
N GLU A 379 33.96 -51.02 -28.33
CA GLU A 379 34.93 -50.20 -27.59
C GLU A 379 34.24 -49.13 -26.74
#